data_81ff01b494e1289a7e3ed9250fa8be08
#
_entry.id   81ff01b494e1289a7e3ed9250fa8be08
#
_cell.length_a   1.000
_cell.length_b   1.000
_cell.length_c   1.000
_cell.angle_alpha   90.00
_cell.angle_beta   90.00
_cell.angle_gamma   90.00
#
_symmetry.space_group_name_H-M   'P 1'
#
loop_
_entity.id
_entity.type
_entity.pdbx_description
1 polymer ?
#
loop_
_entity_poly.entity_id
_entity_poly.type
_entity_poly.pdbx_seq_one_letter_code
_entity_poly.pdbx_strand_id
1 'polypeptide(L)'
;MKFYKNLYVGDTIKNPAKIRRKLKKYAKLNNVYLITYMEENRQLEIYHCLMLQQYYYKDNPPYIIGIAGSQEEAAQIICRIAEESVSKTGKADLVEYLFMDERS
;
A
#
# COMPACT_ATOMS: atom_id res chain seq x y z
N MET A 1 -2.00 -7.45 10.51
CA MET A 1 -1.76 -6.65 9.29
C MET A 1 -2.14 -5.21 9.54
N LYS A 2 -1.28 -4.30 9.20
CA LYS A 2 -1.48 -2.87 9.44
C LYS A 2 -1.76 -2.13 8.14
N PHE A 3 -2.71 -1.20 8.16
CA PHE A 3 -3.05 -0.37 7.01
C PHE A 3 -2.69 1.08 7.30
N TYR A 4 -2.21 1.77 6.26
CA TYR A 4 -1.92 3.18 6.35
C TYR A 4 -3.21 3.94 6.70
N LYS A 5 -3.10 4.90 7.60
CA LYS A 5 -4.22 5.71 8.09
C LYS A 5 -5.01 6.35 6.95
N ASN A 6 -4.32 6.94 5.99
CA ASN A 6 -4.93 7.55 4.81
C ASN A 6 -4.74 6.65 3.60
N LEU A 7 -5.19 5.41 3.70
CA LEU A 7 -5.00 4.38 2.68
C LEU A 7 -5.30 4.92 1.28
N TYR A 8 -4.35 4.74 0.36
CA TYR A 8 -4.56 5.11 -1.04
C TYR A 8 -5.38 4.00 -1.71
N VAL A 9 -6.39 4.41 -2.47
CA VAL A 9 -7.30 3.46 -3.11
C VAL A 9 -7.39 3.81 -4.59
N GLY A 10 -7.13 2.83 -5.46
CA GLY A 10 -7.27 3.02 -6.90
C GLY A 10 -8.73 3.18 -7.30
N ASP A 11 -8.96 3.93 -8.38
CA ASP A 11 -10.30 4.24 -8.84
C ASP A 11 -11.11 3.01 -9.24
N THR A 12 -10.44 1.92 -9.61
CA THR A 12 -11.13 0.69 -10.00
C THR A 12 -11.58 -0.15 -8.81
N ILE A 13 -11.14 0.18 -7.60
CA ILE A 13 -11.55 -0.50 -6.38
C ILE A 13 -12.90 0.07 -5.95
N LYS A 14 -13.95 -0.72 -6.08
CA LYS A 14 -15.31 -0.26 -5.82
C LYS A 14 -15.73 -0.30 -4.37
N ASN A 15 -15.17 -1.24 -3.60
CA ASN A 15 -15.53 -1.40 -2.20
C ASN A 15 -14.27 -1.62 -1.35
N PRO A 16 -13.53 -0.55 -1.03
CA PRO A 16 -12.27 -0.68 -0.30
C PRO A 16 -12.44 -1.28 1.11
N ALA A 17 -13.54 -1.01 1.78
CA ALA A 17 -13.77 -1.57 3.12
C ALA A 17 -13.87 -3.10 3.08
N LYS A 18 -14.54 -3.64 2.05
CA LYS A 18 -14.66 -5.08 1.85
C LYS A 18 -13.30 -5.70 1.55
N ILE A 19 -12.50 -5.04 0.70
CA ILE A 19 -11.16 -5.52 0.36
C ILE A 19 -10.27 -5.55 1.62
N ARG A 20 -10.28 -4.47 2.41
CA ARG A 20 -9.54 -4.43 3.67
C ARG A 20 -9.90 -5.58 4.59
N ARG A 21 -11.19 -5.82 4.76
CA ARG A 21 -11.67 -6.90 5.63
C ARG A 21 -11.19 -8.26 5.15
N LYS A 22 -11.25 -8.50 3.84
CA LYS A 22 -10.78 -9.76 3.25
C LYS A 22 -9.27 -9.93 3.38
N LEU A 23 -8.51 -8.86 3.19
CA LEU A 23 -7.06 -8.91 3.35
C LEU A 23 -6.67 -9.25 4.78
N LYS A 24 -7.35 -8.69 5.76
CA LYS A 24 -7.09 -8.99 7.17
C LYS A 24 -7.31 -10.46 7.50
N LYS A 25 -8.20 -11.12 6.78
CA LYS A 25 -8.48 -12.55 6.95
C LYS A 25 -7.62 -13.43 6.05
N TYR A 26 -6.71 -12.84 5.28
CA TYR A 26 -5.88 -13.56 4.32
C TYR A 26 -6.71 -14.34 3.30
N ALA A 27 -7.90 -13.84 2.98
CA ALA A 27 -8.74 -14.43 1.94
C ALA A 27 -8.08 -14.28 0.57
N LYS A 28 -8.29 -15.26 -0.29
CA LYS A 28 -7.81 -15.17 -1.68
C LYS A 28 -8.66 -14.18 -2.45
N LEU A 29 -7.99 -13.23 -3.08
CA LEU A 29 -8.62 -12.22 -3.92
C LEU A 29 -7.98 -12.23 -5.29
N ASN A 30 -8.76 -11.88 -6.31
CA ASN A 30 -8.26 -11.74 -7.67
C ASN A 30 -8.20 -10.25 -8.02
N ASN A 31 -7.23 -9.89 -8.85
CA ASN A 31 -7.10 -8.54 -9.41
C ASN A 31 -6.97 -7.45 -8.35
N VAL A 32 -6.32 -7.75 -7.24
CA VAL A 32 -5.99 -6.75 -6.23
C VAL A 32 -4.48 -6.70 -6.07
N TYR A 33 -3.94 -5.50 -6.21
CA TYR A 33 -2.52 -5.24 -6.04
C TYR A 33 -2.31 -4.36 -4.82
N LEU A 34 -1.24 -4.61 -4.10
CA LEU A 34 -0.93 -3.93 -2.86
C LEU A 34 0.29 -3.05 -3.04
N ILE A 35 0.22 -1.84 -2.50
CA ILE A 35 1.40 -1.02 -2.32
C ILE A 35 1.78 -1.19 -0.87
N THR A 36 2.98 -1.73 -0.64
CA THR A 36 3.43 -2.09 0.71
C THR A 36 4.69 -1.35 1.08
N TYR A 37 4.87 -1.16 2.38
CA TYR A 37 6.11 -0.67 2.95
C TYR A 37 6.71 -1.77 3.81
N MET A 38 7.94 -2.14 3.51
CA MET A 38 8.71 -3.08 4.32
C MET A 38 9.85 -2.30 4.95
N GLU A 39 9.87 -2.27 6.27
CA GLU A 39 10.83 -1.46 7.02
C GLU A 39 12.29 -1.82 6.70
N GLU A 40 12.55 -3.09 6.44
CA GLU A 40 13.89 -3.58 6.10
C GLU A 40 14.46 -2.92 4.84
N ASN A 41 13.60 -2.68 3.86
CA ASN A 41 14.00 -2.11 2.57
C ASN A 41 13.85 -0.60 2.50
N ARG A 42 13.07 -0.03 3.41
CA ARG A 42 12.76 1.40 3.46
C ARG A 42 12.28 1.95 2.12
N GLN A 43 11.45 1.18 1.42
CA GLN A 43 10.89 1.59 0.14
C GLN A 43 9.52 0.98 -0.06
N LEU A 44 8.76 1.56 -0.99
CA LEU A 44 7.46 1.05 -1.36
C LEU A 44 7.62 -0.02 -2.43
N GLU A 45 6.81 -1.06 -2.35
CA GLU A 45 6.82 -2.15 -3.32
C GLU A 45 5.39 -2.46 -3.76
N ILE A 46 5.25 -2.97 -4.97
CA ILE A 46 3.96 -3.38 -5.53
C ILE A 46 3.93 -4.89 -5.60
N TYR A 47 2.90 -5.50 -5.00
CA TYR A 47 2.72 -6.94 -5.02
C TYR A 47 1.29 -7.32 -5.34
N HIS A 48 1.12 -8.44 -6.00
CA HIS A 48 -0.20 -9.05 -6.12
C HIS A 48 -0.63 -9.57 -4.74
N CYS A 49 -1.91 -9.44 -4.40
CA CYS A 49 -2.39 -9.80 -3.06
C CYS A 49 -2.18 -11.27 -2.69
N LEU A 50 -2.00 -12.14 -3.69
CA LEU A 50 -1.75 -13.56 -3.43
C LEU A 50 -0.44 -13.82 -2.68
N MET A 51 0.48 -12.85 -2.67
CA MET A 51 1.71 -12.98 -1.88
C MET A 51 1.40 -13.22 -0.40
N LEU A 52 0.27 -12.69 0.09
CA LEU A 52 -0.10 -12.82 1.50
C LEU A 52 -0.42 -14.27 1.90
N GLN A 53 -0.57 -15.18 0.93
CA GLN A 53 -0.81 -16.59 1.20
C GLN A 53 0.47 -17.31 1.65
N GLN A 54 1.64 -16.71 1.48
CA GLN A 54 2.90 -17.28 1.91
C GLN A 54 3.04 -17.20 3.42
N TYR A 55 3.59 -18.24 4.04
CA TYR A 55 3.76 -18.31 5.49
C TYR A 55 4.54 -17.13 6.06
N TYR A 56 5.56 -16.69 5.32
CA TYR A 56 6.39 -15.56 5.75
C TYR A 56 5.54 -14.35 6.11
N TYR A 57 4.54 -14.03 5.29
CA TYR A 57 3.73 -12.83 5.48
C TYR A 57 2.65 -12.99 6.54
N LYS A 58 2.35 -14.20 6.97
CA LYS A 58 1.46 -14.43 8.10
C LYS A 58 2.15 -14.08 9.42
N ASP A 59 3.44 -14.36 9.50
CA ASP A 59 4.25 -14.04 10.67
C ASP A 59 4.86 -12.63 10.57
N ASN A 60 5.04 -12.11 9.36
CA ASN A 60 5.64 -10.81 9.09
C ASN A 60 4.72 -10.03 8.15
N PRO A 61 3.54 -9.61 8.64
CA PRO A 61 2.58 -8.92 7.77
C PRO A 61 3.12 -7.57 7.30
N PRO A 62 2.93 -7.26 6.01
CA PRO A 62 3.39 -5.99 5.48
C PRO A 62 2.51 -4.84 5.95
N TYR A 63 3.05 -3.63 5.87
CA TYR A 63 2.28 -2.42 6.09
C TYR A 63 1.68 -2.02 4.73
N ILE A 64 0.35 -1.98 4.66
CA ILE A 64 -0.37 -1.71 3.42
C ILE A 64 -0.59 -0.20 3.28
N ILE A 65 0.02 0.39 2.27
CA ILE A 65 -0.10 1.82 1.98
C ILE A 65 -1.24 2.10 1.02
N GLY A 66 -1.48 1.19 0.08
CA GLY A 66 -2.55 1.37 -0.90
C GLY A 66 -3.01 0.06 -1.50
N ILE A 67 -4.17 0.12 -2.13
CA ILE A 67 -4.75 -1.01 -2.86
C ILE A 67 -5.19 -0.53 -4.24
N ALA A 68 -5.01 -1.38 -5.23
CA ALA A 68 -5.30 -1.06 -6.63
C ALA A 68 -5.84 -2.28 -7.35
N GLY A 69 -6.48 -2.06 -8.50
CA GLY A 69 -7.06 -3.13 -9.31
C GLY A 69 -6.11 -3.68 -10.36
N SER A 70 -4.94 -3.07 -10.53
CA SER A 70 -3.93 -3.53 -11.48
C SER A 70 -2.57 -3.02 -11.04
N GLN A 71 -1.52 -3.61 -11.58
CA GLN A 71 -0.16 -3.17 -11.32
C GLN A 71 0.05 -1.75 -11.84
N GLU A 72 -0.53 -1.42 -12.99
CA GLU A 72 -0.43 -0.09 -13.57
C GLU A 72 -1.09 0.96 -12.70
N GLU A 73 -2.25 0.64 -12.16
CA GLU A 73 -2.95 1.55 -11.25
C GLU A 73 -2.14 1.76 -9.96
N ALA A 74 -1.53 0.69 -9.45
CA ALA A 74 -0.66 0.80 -8.27
C ALA A 74 0.53 1.73 -8.56
N ALA A 75 1.13 1.60 -9.75
CA ALA A 75 2.24 2.48 -10.15
C ALA A 75 1.78 3.95 -10.25
N GLN A 76 0.58 4.18 -10.76
CA GLN A 76 0.01 5.53 -10.82
C GLN A 76 -0.18 6.13 -9.42
N ILE A 77 -0.60 5.31 -8.47
CA ILE A 77 -0.73 5.76 -7.08
C ILE A 77 0.64 6.16 -6.51
N ILE A 78 1.68 5.38 -6.79
CA ILE A 78 3.03 5.72 -6.33
C ILE A 78 3.48 7.05 -6.93
N CYS A 79 3.19 7.28 -8.22
CA CYS A 79 3.48 8.56 -8.85
C CYS A 79 2.75 9.72 -8.17
N ARG A 80 1.49 9.49 -7.80
CA ARG A 80 0.70 10.50 -7.08
C ARG A 80 1.31 10.80 -5.72
N ILE A 81 1.76 9.77 -5.01
CA ILE A 81 2.43 9.96 -3.72
C ILE A 81 3.69 10.79 -3.91
N ALA A 82 4.46 10.52 -4.96
CA ALA A 82 5.67 11.28 -5.27
C ALA A 82 5.36 12.75 -5.55
N GLU A 83 4.31 13.02 -6.31
CA GLU A 83 3.89 14.40 -6.60
C GLU A 83 3.46 15.12 -5.33
N GLU A 84 2.69 14.44 -4.48
CA GLU A 84 2.28 15.01 -3.20
C GLU A 84 3.48 15.31 -2.30
N SER A 85 4.45 14.39 -2.29
CA SER A 85 5.66 14.55 -1.50
C SER A 85 6.44 15.79 -1.93
N VAL A 86 6.66 15.93 -3.24
CA VAL A 86 7.37 17.09 -3.78
C VAL A 86 6.61 18.39 -3.49
N SER A 87 5.30 18.37 -3.64
CA SER A 87 4.45 19.53 -3.40
C SER A 87 4.51 20.01 -1.94
N LYS A 88 4.57 19.07 -0.99
CA LYS A 88 4.51 19.40 0.43
C LYS A 88 5.86 19.53 1.11
N THR A 89 6.85 18.78 0.66
CA THR A 89 8.16 18.75 1.31
C THR A 89 9.32 19.25 0.43
N GLY A 90 9.07 19.42 -0.86
CA GLY A 90 10.12 19.78 -1.82
C GLY A 90 11.01 18.62 -2.21
N LYS A 91 10.75 17.42 -1.71
CA LYS A 91 11.55 16.22 -1.96
C LYS A 91 10.68 15.05 -2.37
N ALA A 92 11.22 14.18 -3.23
CA ALA A 92 10.54 12.95 -3.62
C ALA A 92 10.91 11.77 -2.69
N ASP A 93 10.95 12.02 -1.39
CA ASP A 93 11.17 10.99 -0.39
C ASP A 93 9.80 10.48 0.08
N LEU A 94 9.33 9.41 -0.55
CA LEU A 94 7.99 8.90 -0.33
C LEU A 94 7.78 8.41 1.10
N VAL A 95 8.78 7.73 1.65
CA VAL A 95 8.67 7.17 3.00
C VAL A 95 8.62 8.29 4.04
N GLU A 96 9.48 9.28 3.91
CA GLU A 96 9.46 10.43 4.80
C GLU A 96 8.11 11.14 4.75
N TYR A 97 7.61 11.38 3.53
CA TYR A 97 6.32 12.05 3.35
C TYR A 97 5.17 11.28 3.98
N LEU A 98 5.09 9.96 3.71
CA LEU A 98 3.98 9.16 4.20
C LEU A 98 3.92 9.08 5.72
N PHE A 99 5.06 9.08 6.38
CA PHE A 99 5.12 8.90 7.83
C PHE A 99 5.40 10.18 8.61
N MET A 100 5.42 11.34 7.94
CA MET A 100 5.70 12.60 8.64
C MET A 100 4.64 12.94 9.68
N ASP A 101 3.37 12.61 9.44
CA ASP A 101 2.30 12.86 10.39
C ASP A 101 2.39 11.96 11.63
N GLU A 102 2.97 10.79 11.47
CA GLU A 102 3.13 9.84 12.57
C GLU A 102 4.26 10.22 13.53
N ARG A 103 5.15 11.11 13.07
CA ARG A 103 6.30 11.57 13.85
C ARG A 103 6.00 12.81 14.69
N SER A 104 4.90 13.48 14.39
CA SER A 104 4.54 14.73 15.07
C SER A 104 3.68 14.52 16.33
#